data_7890be966cb7251f6bcaa90fe01ca05f
#
_entry.id   7890be966cb7251f6bcaa90fe01ca05f
#
_cell.length_a   1.000
_cell.length_b   1.000
_cell.length_c   1.000
_cell.angle_alpha   90.00
_cell.angle_beta   90.00
_cell.angle_gamma   90.00
#
_symmetry.space_group_name_H-M   'P 1'
#
loop_
_entity.id
_entity.type
_entity.pdbx_description
1 polymer ?
#
loop_
_entity_poly.entity_id
_entity_poly.type
_entity_poly.pdbx_seq_one_letter_code
_entity_poly.pdbx_strand_id
1 'polypeptide(L)'
;MTVSRNLAAFAALNGALAVLIGAFAAHGAGPQIKTLLTTGGHYQMVHAVLALVCAIWPGRGRLVLWAGWLSATGGLVFCLALSAVALLRLTAMGAIAPIGGGLMIAAWLLLLIAALRSQSTPA
;
A
#
# COMPACT_ATOMS: atom_id res chain seq x y z
N MET A 1 -10.10 6.11 -22.00
CA MET A 1 -9.61 6.00 -20.61
C MET A 1 -8.20 5.47 -20.61
N THR A 2 -7.28 6.19 -19.99
CA THR A 2 -5.88 5.79 -19.95
C THR A 2 -5.55 5.18 -18.59
N VAL A 3 -4.80 4.09 -18.61
CA VAL A 3 -4.27 3.45 -17.41
C VAL A 3 -2.88 4.00 -17.14
N SER A 4 -2.56 4.34 -15.89
CA SER A 4 -1.19 4.64 -15.52
C SER A 4 -0.40 3.34 -15.44
N ARG A 5 0.34 3.03 -16.51
CA ARG A 5 1.10 1.77 -16.63
C ARG A 5 2.07 1.55 -15.49
N ASN A 6 2.85 2.57 -15.19
CA ASN A 6 3.90 2.42 -14.17
C ASN A 6 3.29 2.22 -12.78
N LEU A 7 2.26 2.96 -12.45
CA LEU A 7 1.57 2.80 -11.18
C LEU A 7 0.88 1.43 -11.11
N ALA A 8 0.23 1.01 -12.18
CA ALA A 8 -0.42 -0.30 -12.24
C ALA A 8 0.59 -1.43 -12.06
N ALA A 9 1.76 -1.32 -12.70
CA ALA A 9 2.82 -2.31 -12.57
C ALA A 9 3.36 -2.36 -11.13
N PHE A 10 3.59 -1.21 -10.53
CA PHE A 10 4.06 -1.13 -9.14
C PHE A 10 3.01 -1.70 -8.17
N ALA A 11 1.75 -1.38 -8.40
CA ALA A 11 0.65 -1.93 -7.61
C ALA A 11 0.59 -3.46 -7.72
N ALA A 12 0.71 -3.99 -8.92
CA ALA A 12 0.70 -5.44 -9.15
C ALA A 12 1.87 -6.14 -8.46
N LEU A 13 3.07 -5.54 -8.52
CA LEU A 13 4.24 -6.07 -7.80
C LEU A 13 3.99 -6.10 -6.30
N ASN A 14 3.45 -5.03 -5.75
CA ASN A 14 3.11 -4.96 -4.32
C ASN A 14 2.09 -6.04 -3.94
N GLY A 15 1.09 -6.24 -4.78
CA GLY A 15 0.09 -7.29 -4.57
C GLY A 15 0.71 -8.67 -4.52
N ALA A 16 1.61 -8.97 -5.45
CA ALA A 16 2.31 -10.25 -5.48
C ALA A 16 3.17 -10.45 -4.23
N LEU A 17 3.92 -9.43 -3.82
CA LEU A 17 4.74 -9.49 -2.61
C LEU A 17 3.87 -9.69 -1.37
N ALA A 18 2.73 -9.01 -1.29
CA ALA A 18 1.82 -9.15 -0.16
C ALA A 18 1.27 -10.58 -0.03
N VAL A 19 0.95 -11.21 -1.16
CA VAL A 19 0.51 -12.61 -1.16
C VAL A 19 1.64 -13.53 -0.67
N LEU A 20 2.87 -13.31 -1.15
CA LEU A 20 4.01 -14.11 -0.71
C LEU A 20 4.24 -13.98 0.80
N ILE A 21 4.22 -12.76 1.32
CA ILE A 21 4.41 -12.51 2.76
C ILE A 21 3.27 -13.16 3.56
N GLY A 22 2.04 -13.01 3.10
CA GLY A 22 0.87 -13.61 3.76
C GLY A 22 0.92 -15.13 3.76
N ALA A 23 1.33 -15.73 2.64
CA ALA A 23 1.48 -17.19 2.55
C ALA A 23 2.57 -17.70 3.49
N PHE A 24 3.71 -17.02 3.54
CA PHE A 24 4.78 -17.38 4.46
C PHE A 24 4.32 -17.24 5.91
N ALA A 25 3.61 -16.16 6.23
CA ALA A 25 3.07 -15.95 7.57
C ALA A 25 2.14 -17.10 7.99
N ALA A 26 1.32 -17.57 7.06
CA ALA A 26 0.35 -18.64 7.36
C ALA A 26 1.01 -20.01 7.51
N HIS A 27 2.05 -20.30 6.74
CA HIS A 27 2.59 -21.66 6.61
C HIS A 27 4.00 -21.84 7.14
N GLY A 28 4.83 -20.81 7.16
CA GLY A 28 6.25 -20.92 7.51
C GLY A 28 6.69 -20.17 8.75
N ALA A 29 5.88 -19.24 9.23
CA ALA A 29 6.31 -18.36 10.32
C ALA A 29 5.91 -18.93 11.69
N GLY A 30 6.79 -18.77 12.67
CA GLY A 30 6.45 -19.05 14.06
C GLY A 30 5.44 -18.03 14.62
N PRO A 31 4.81 -18.34 15.78
CA PRO A 31 3.70 -17.52 16.29
C PRO A 31 4.06 -16.04 16.51
N GLN A 32 5.28 -15.77 16.96
CA GLN A 32 5.69 -14.40 17.29
C GLN A 32 5.87 -13.51 16.06
N ILE A 33 6.42 -14.07 14.98
CA ILE A 33 6.66 -13.31 13.75
C ILE A 33 5.45 -13.32 12.84
N LYS A 34 4.57 -14.29 12.99
CA LYS A 34 3.36 -14.42 12.17
C LYS A 34 2.49 -13.18 12.22
N THR A 35 2.27 -12.61 13.41
CA THR A 35 1.42 -11.43 13.57
C THR A 35 1.99 -10.23 12.81
N LEU A 36 3.29 -10.00 12.93
CA LEU A 36 3.94 -8.88 12.22
C LEU A 36 3.86 -9.04 10.71
N LEU A 37 4.13 -10.24 10.20
CA LEU A 37 4.07 -10.52 8.76
C LEU A 37 2.65 -10.43 8.23
N THR A 38 1.68 -10.95 8.97
CA THR A 38 0.26 -10.89 8.58
C THR A 38 -0.20 -9.42 8.52
N THR A 39 0.15 -8.63 9.52
CA THR A 39 -0.20 -7.22 9.56
C THR A 39 0.43 -6.47 8.38
N GLY A 40 1.73 -6.65 8.17
CA GLY A 40 2.44 -6.00 7.08
C GLY A 40 1.88 -6.36 5.71
N GLY A 41 1.68 -7.65 5.48
CA GLY A 41 1.14 -8.16 4.22
C GLY A 41 -0.29 -7.71 3.97
N HIS A 42 -1.11 -7.66 5.00
CA HIS A 42 -2.49 -7.21 4.89
C HIS A 42 -2.58 -5.74 4.46
N TYR A 43 -1.86 -4.86 5.14
CA TYR A 43 -1.85 -3.44 4.78
C TYR A 43 -1.24 -3.21 3.40
N GLN A 44 -0.19 -3.97 3.05
CA GLN A 44 0.39 -3.88 1.71
C GLN A 44 -0.61 -4.31 0.64
N MET A 45 -1.36 -5.37 0.87
CA MET A 45 -2.35 -5.85 -0.10
C MET A 45 -3.48 -4.82 -0.30
N VAL A 46 -4.05 -4.30 0.79
CA VAL A 46 -5.12 -3.30 0.69
C VAL A 46 -4.64 -2.09 -0.11
N HIS A 47 -3.42 -1.64 0.16
CA HIS A 47 -2.90 -0.44 -0.49
C HIS A 47 -2.37 -0.71 -1.91
N ALA A 48 -1.99 -1.94 -2.23
CA ALA A 48 -1.74 -2.35 -3.61
C ALA A 48 -3.02 -2.27 -4.45
N VAL A 49 -4.13 -2.76 -3.90
CA VAL A 49 -5.43 -2.67 -4.57
C VAL A 49 -5.85 -1.20 -4.74
N LEU A 50 -5.67 -0.39 -3.69
CA LEU A 50 -5.96 1.03 -3.77
C LEU A 50 -5.14 1.72 -4.85
N ALA A 51 -3.85 1.41 -4.93
CA ALA A 51 -2.97 1.96 -5.97
C ALA A 51 -3.43 1.57 -7.36
N LEU A 52 -3.88 0.31 -7.53
CA LEU A 52 -4.40 -0.14 -8.81
C LEU A 52 -5.68 0.61 -9.18
N VAL A 53 -6.57 0.85 -8.21
CA VAL A 53 -7.77 1.66 -8.41
C VAL A 53 -7.38 3.07 -8.86
N CYS A 54 -6.37 3.66 -8.23
CA CYS A 54 -5.88 4.99 -8.64
C CYS A 54 -5.33 4.98 -10.06
N ALA A 55 -4.65 3.90 -10.46
CA ALA A 55 -4.07 3.78 -11.80
C ALA A 55 -5.13 3.75 -12.90
N ILE A 56 -6.33 3.29 -12.59
CA ILE A 56 -7.44 3.18 -13.55
C ILE A 56 -8.57 4.17 -13.27
N TRP A 57 -8.39 5.08 -12.34
CA TRP A 57 -9.42 6.03 -11.92
C TRP A 57 -9.86 6.91 -13.10
N PRO A 58 -11.18 6.98 -13.39
CA PRO A 58 -11.68 7.79 -14.49
C PRO A 58 -11.41 9.28 -14.25
N GLY A 59 -10.91 9.97 -15.26
CA GLY A 59 -10.59 11.39 -15.12
C GLY A 59 -9.51 11.69 -14.10
N ARG A 60 -8.61 10.73 -13.87
CA ARG A 60 -7.54 10.82 -12.89
C ARG A 60 -6.74 12.11 -13.03
N GLY A 61 -6.73 12.91 -11.97
CA GLY A 61 -5.88 14.07 -11.87
C GLY A 61 -4.63 13.77 -11.04
N ARG A 62 -3.89 14.83 -10.71
CA ARG A 62 -2.65 14.70 -9.93
C ARG A 62 -2.86 14.12 -8.54
N LEU A 63 -3.94 14.53 -7.86
CA LEU A 63 -4.19 14.05 -6.50
C LEU A 63 -4.38 12.53 -6.47
N VAL A 64 -5.14 11.99 -7.42
CA VAL A 64 -5.37 10.55 -7.50
C VAL A 64 -4.09 9.82 -7.84
N LEU A 65 -3.29 10.36 -8.76
CA LEU A 65 -2.02 9.74 -9.13
C LEU A 65 -1.05 9.71 -7.94
N TRP A 66 -0.91 10.84 -7.23
CA TRP A 66 -0.08 10.89 -6.03
C TRP A 66 -0.59 9.94 -4.94
N ALA A 67 -1.91 9.88 -4.76
CA ALA A 67 -2.51 8.96 -3.80
C ALA A 67 -2.13 7.51 -4.12
N GLY A 68 -2.16 7.13 -5.39
CA GLY A 68 -1.76 5.79 -5.80
C GLY A 68 -0.30 5.48 -5.48
N TRP A 69 0.62 6.39 -5.79
CA TRP A 69 2.03 6.21 -5.50
C TRP A 69 2.32 6.17 -4.00
N LEU A 70 1.69 7.05 -3.22
CA LEU A 70 1.83 7.06 -1.77
C LEU A 70 1.26 5.78 -1.15
N SER A 71 0.15 5.29 -1.68
CA SER A 71 -0.50 4.07 -1.22
C SER A 71 0.43 2.86 -1.41
N ALA A 72 0.93 2.67 -2.62
CA ALA A 72 1.80 1.53 -2.92
C ALA A 72 3.14 1.63 -2.19
N THR A 73 3.75 2.81 -2.18
CA THR A 73 5.03 3.04 -1.49
C THR A 73 4.87 2.87 0.01
N GLY A 74 3.81 3.44 0.58
CA GLY A 74 3.54 3.33 2.02
C GLY A 74 3.29 1.89 2.45
N GLY A 75 2.52 1.15 1.68
CA GLY A 75 2.28 -0.27 1.94
C GLY A 75 3.55 -1.09 1.87
N LEU A 76 4.40 -0.81 0.87
CA LEU A 76 5.69 -1.49 0.72
C LEU A 76 6.62 -1.18 1.90
N VAL A 77 6.80 0.09 2.24
CA VAL A 77 7.65 0.51 3.35
C VAL A 77 7.17 -0.12 4.67
N PHE A 78 5.88 -0.08 4.90
CA PHE A 78 5.28 -0.64 6.10
C PHE A 78 5.53 -2.15 6.21
N CYS A 79 5.26 -2.88 5.14
CA CYS A 79 5.45 -4.34 5.11
C CYS A 79 6.93 -4.71 5.24
N LEU A 80 7.82 -4.03 4.54
CA LEU A 80 9.26 -4.30 4.62
C LEU A 80 9.81 -3.99 6.00
N ALA A 81 9.35 -2.91 6.64
CA ALA A 81 9.77 -2.57 7.99
C ALA A 81 9.36 -3.65 9.00
N LEU A 82 8.10 -4.08 8.96
CA LEU A 82 7.62 -5.13 9.85
C LEU A 82 8.28 -6.46 9.56
N SER A 83 8.54 -6.77 8.28
CA SER A 83 9.24 -7.99 7.89
C SER A 83 10.69 -7.98 8.38
N ALA A 84 11.36 -6.84 8.33
CA ALA A 84 12.72 -6.71 8.83
C ALA A 84 12.77 -6.92 10.35
N VAL A 85 11.81 -6.39 11.09
CA VAL A 85 11.70 -6.65 12.53
C VAL A 85 11.48 -8.15 12.78
N ALA A 86 10.55 -8.74 12.03
CA ALA A 86 10.14 -10.13 12.25
C ALA A 86 11.23 -11.14 11.87
N LEU A 87 11.81 -10.96 10.69
CA LEU A 87 12.70 -11.97 10.09
C LEU A 87 14.17 -11.71 10.40
N LEU A 88 14.59 -10.46 10.46
CA LEU A 88 15.98 -10.07 10.65
C LEU A 88 16.27 -9.55 12.05
N ARG A 89 15.24 -9.48 12.89
CA ARG A 89 15.32 -8.95 14.26
C ARG A 89 15.89 -7.53 14.32
N LEU A 90 15.68 -6.75 13.26
CA LEU A 90 16.09 -5.36 13.20
C LEU A 90 15.04 -4.48 13.88
N THR A 91 15.05 -4.45 15.19
CA THR A 91 14.03 -3.77 15.99
C THR A 91 13.96 -2.27 15.69
N ALA A 92 15.07 -1.66 15.28
CA ALA A 92 15.11 -0.26 14.88
C ALA A 92 14.20 0.03 13.67
N MET A 93 13.92 -0.97 12.83
CA MET A 93 13.02 -0.83 11.70
C MET A 93 11.57 -0.61 12.13
N GLY A 94 11.23 -0.91 13.38
CA GLY A 94 9.94 -0.56 13.95
C GLY A 94 9.67 0.95 13.94
N ALA A 95 10.71 1.77 13.92
CA ALA A 95 10.58 3.22 13.78
C ALA A 95 10.31 3.65 12.33
N ILE A 96 10.58 2.79 11.35
CA ILE A 96 10.31 3.04 9.94
C ILE A 96 8.86 2.71 9.57
N ALA A 97 8.27 1.72 10.25
CA ALA A 97 6.90 1.30 9.97
C ALA A 97 5.89 2.46 10.04
N PRO A 98 5.94 3.36 11.05
CA PRO A 98 5.03 4.51 11.08
C PRO A 98 5.17 5.46 9.89
N ILE A 99 6.34 5.53 9.27
CA ILE A 99 6.53 6.33 8.05
C ILE A 99 5.67 5.75 6.93
N GLY A 100 5.72 4.43 6.74
CA GLY A 100 4.86 3.75 5.79
C GLY A 100 3.39 3.97 6.09
N GLY A 101 3.01 3.86 7.38
CA GLY A 101 1.65 4.13 7.82
C GLY A 101 1.20 5.55 7.51
N GLY A 102 2.07 6.53 7.75
CA GLY A 102 1.79 7.93 7.43
C GLY A 102 1.57 8.15 5.93
N LEU A 103 2.36 7.50 5.09
CA LEU A 103 2.19 7.58 3.64
C LEU A 103 0.84 6.98 3.20
N MET A 104 0.44 5.87 3.80
CA MET A 104 -0.85 5.24 3.52
C MET A 104 -2.01 6.15 3.92
N ILE A 105 -1.93 6.76 5.11
CA ILE A 105 -2.94 7.72 5.57
C ILE A 105 -3.01 8.91 4.62
N ALA A 106 -1.87 9.46 4.21
CA ALA A 106 -1.81 10.57 3.27
C ALA A 106 -2.50 10.20 1.95
N ALA A 107 -2.33 8.97 1.48
CA ALA A 107 -3.00 8.50 0.26
C ALA A 107 -4.53 8.59 0.38
N TRP A 108 -5.07 8.11 1.49
CA TRP A 108 -6.52 8.17 1.73
C TRP A 108 -7.02 9.61 1.82
N LEU A 109 -6.25 10.49 2.48
CA LEU A 109 -6.62 11.91 2.61
C LEU A 109 -6.59 12.61 1.25
N LEU A 110 -5.61 12.30 0.39
CA LEU A 110 -5.59 12.85 -0.96
C LEU A 110 -6.78 12.39 -1.78
N LEU A 111 -7.19 11.13 -1.62
CA LEU A 111 -8.38 10.62 -2.30
C LEU A 111 -9.65 11.29 -1.79
N LEU A 112 -9.73 11.54 -0.49
CA LEU A 112 -10.83 12.29 0.09
C LEU A 112 -10.93 13.68 -0.54
N ILE A 113 -9.80 14.37 -0.62
CA ILE A 113 -9.75 15.71 -1.24
C ILE A 113 -10.14 15.62 -2.72
N ALA A 114 -9.61 14.65 -3.45
CA ALA A 114 -9.92 14.48 -4.87
C ALA A 114 -11.42 14.23 -5.08
N ALA A 115 -12.03 13.40 -4.25
CA ALA A 115 -13.45 13.10 -4.32
C ALA A 115 -14.31 14.34 -4.05
N LEU A 116 -13.94 15.13 -3.03
CA LEU A 116 -14.68 16.34 -2.68
C LEU A 116 -14.52 17.45 -3.74
N ARG A 117 -13.41 17.45 -4.44
CA ARG A 117 -13.13 18.43 -5.52
C ARG A 117 -13.66 17.98 -6.86
N SER A 118 -14.03 16.73 -6.97
CA SER A 118 -14.61 16.20 -8.21
C SER A 118 -15.94 16.90 -8.44
N GLN A 119 -16.00 17.66 -9.53
CA GLN A 119 -17.25 18.32 -9.89
C GLN A 119 -18.22 17.27 -10.37
N SER A 120 -19.37 17.19 -9.72
CA SER A 120 -20.49 16.46 -10.29
C SER A 120 -20.84 17.19 -11.57
N THR A 121 -20.61 16.55 -12.70
CA THR A 121 -21.06 17.12 -13.96
C THR A 121 -22.57 17.23 -13.91
N PRO A 122 -23.14 18.43 -14.12
CA PRO A 122 -24.59 18.53 -14.20
C PRO A 122 -25.07 17.62 -15.30
N ALA A 123 -26.10 16.89 -14.99
CA ALA A 123 -26.68 15.99 -15.96
C ALA A 123 -27.25 16.75 -17.17
#